data_7fd53debb39d70abbf44243b0e4ebd61
#
_entry.id   7fd53debb39d70abbf44243b0e4ebd61
#
_cell.length_a   1.000
_cell.length_b   1.000
_cell.length_c   1.000
_cell.angle_alpha   90.00
_cell.angle_beta   90.00
_cell.angle_gamma   90.00
#
_symmetry.space_group_name_H-M   'P 1'
#
loop_
_entity.id
_entity.type
_entity.pdbx_description
1 polymer ?
#
loop_
_entity_poly.entity_id
_entity_poly.type
_entity_poly.pdbx_seq_one_letter_code
_entity_poly.pdbx_strand_id
1 'polypeptide(L)'
;MELDAPFGIARGTTHIAKNVLVELAVDGETGVGVAAPSRHYGETADTVAAVLPDLLAAVTDRDPLALRAVESDLAGVVRDNPAARAGVSIAAADLTARRLDVPLYRLFGADPATAEVPRSSFTVGVADPDEMARRGAAAVDAGVTVLKVKLRGDRAVDERAVAAVREAAPEARLRVDANEAFGPREAVTTAEAIAAHGVEFVEQPVPAENPAGLAFVREHAPLPVAVDESCLVASDVPQVADRADVVVLKLMKTGGPVAALDAIAAARAHGLEVMLGCMVESAASIAAAAHLAPLVDYADLDGSLLLADGEDPFDGVVREDGAIELSSVERG
;
A
#
# COMPACT_ATOMS: atom_id res chain seq x y z
N MET A 1 -2.56 17.96 3.16
CA MET A 1 -2.03 17.93 1.78
C MET A 1 -3.22 17.78 0.84
N GLU A 2 -3.38 18.69 -0.09
CA GLU A 2 -4.42 18.59 -1.13
C GLU A 2 -4.02 17.57 -2.18
N LEU A 3 -4.99 16.95 -2.85
CA LEU A 3 -4.75 16.08 -3.98
C LEU A 3 -4.82 16.89 -5.28
N ASP A 4 -4.01 16.51 -6.29
CA ASP A 4 -4.06 17.12 -7.62
C ASP A 4 -5.44 16.99 -8.28
N ALA A 5 -6.09 15.86 -8.05
CA ALA A 5 -7.46 15.61 -8.48
C ALA A 5 -8.23 14.78 -7.43
N PRO A 6 -9.58 14.89 -7.38
CA PRO A 6 -10.39 14.04 -6.50
C PRO A 6 -10.11 12.56 -6.74
N PHE A 7 -9.77 11.82 -5.68
CA PHE A 7 -9.48 10.40 -5.73
C PHE A 7 -10.68 9.57 -5.26
N GLY A 8 -11.32 8.88 -6.20
CA GLY A 8 -12.52 8.07 -5.97
C GLY A 8 -12.19 6.58 -5.81
N ILE A 9 -12.81 5.94 -4.83
CA ILE A 9 -12.89 4.49 -4.64
C ILE A 9 -14.35 4.08 -4.42
N ALA A 10 -14.67 2.80 -4.34
CA ALA A 10 -16.06 2.34 -4.10
C ALA A 10 -16.69 2.95 -2.83
N ARG A 11 -15.91 3.21 -1.79
CA ARG A 11 -16.37 3.73 -0.50
C ARG A 11 -16.48 5.27 -0.42
N GLY A 12 -16.04 6.02 -1.42
CA GLY A 12 -16.12 7.48 -1.43
C GLY A 12 -15.01 8.18 -2.18
N THR A 13 -14.92 9.50 -2.00
CA THR A 13 -13.94 10.35 -2.69
C THR A 13 -13.13 11.16 -1.67
N THR A 14 -11.82 11.17 -1.85
CA THR A 14 -10.86 11.93 -1.05
C THR A 14 -10.37 13.15 -1.83
N HIS A 15 -10.30 14.30 -1.18
CA HIS A 15 -9.78 15.55 -1.71
C HIS A 15 -8.56 16.05 -0.94
N ILE A 16 -8.42 15.65 0.33
CA ILE A 16 -7.36 16.08 1.24
C ILE A 16 -6.86 14.86 2.02
N ALA A 17 -5.57 14.61 1.98
CA ALA A 17 -4.89 13.64 2.83
C ALA A 17 -4.39 14.33 4.11
N LYS A 18 -4.75 13.78 5.28
CA LYS A 18 -4.29 14.26 6.59
C LYS A 18 -3.29 13.27 7.16
N ASN A 19 -2.03 13.53 6.94
CA ASN A 19 -0.94 12.74 7.49
C ASN A 19 -0.37 13.41 8.76
N VAL A 20 0.31 12.63 9.59
CA VAL A 20 0.97 13.12 10.81
C VAL A 20 2.46 12.80 10.71
N LEU A 21 3.28 13.85 10.71
CA LEU A 21 4.73 13.74 10.69
C LEU A 21 5.25 13.36 12.08
N VAL A 22 6.19 12.43 12.12
CA VAL A 22 6.90 11.98 13.32
C VAL A 22 8.40 12.14 13.12
N GLU A 23 9.07 12.82 14.05
CA GLU A 23 10.52 12.96 14.06
C GLU A 23 11.09 12.36 15.34
N LEU A 24 12.12 11.54 15.20
CA LEU A 24 12.91 11.00 16.31
C LEU A 24 14.35 11.49 16.18
N ALA A 25 14.86 12.16 17.22
CA ALA A 25 16.20 12.72 17.19
C ALA A 25 17.09 12.12 18.29
N VAL A 26 18.29 11.68 17.94
CA VAL A 26 19.32 11.16 18.86
C VAL A 26 20.71 11.59 18.38
N ASP A 27 21.47 12.22 19.28
CA ASP A 27 22.88 12.62 19.03
C ASP A 27 23.07 13.51 17.78
N GLY A 28 22.07 14.32 17.42
CA GLY A 28 22.12 15.22 16.27
C GLY A 28 21.62 14.61 14.96
N GLU A 29 21.34 13.31 14.90
CA GLU A 29 20.67 12.66 13.79
C GLU A 29 19.16 12.66 14.00
N THR A 30 18.38 12.82 12.91
CA THR A 30 16.92 12.81 12.94
C THR A 30 16.40 11.80 11.94
N GLY A 31 15.59 10.87 12.42
CA GLY A 31 14.79 9.98 11.59
C GLY A 31 13.37 10.51 11.43
N VAL A 32 12.81 10.32 10.25
CA VAL A 32 11.51 10.81 9.84
C VAL A 32 10.57 9.66 9.51
N GLY A 33 9.34 9.74 9.99
CA GLY A 33 8.25 8.84 9.63
C GLY A 33 6.95 9.59 9.49
N VAL A 34 6.03 9.03 8.72
CA VAL A 34 4.70 9.63 8.52
C VAL A 34 3.64 8.60 8.79
N ALA A 35 2.63 8.96 9.58
CA ALA A 35 1.42 8.19 9.76
C ALA A 35 0.34 8.71 8.81
N ALA A 36 -0.23 7.84 7.97
CA ALA A 36 -1.34 8.15 7.07
C ALA A 36 -2.58 7.34 7.47
N PRO A 37 -3.34 7.82 8.46
CA PRO A 37 -4.47 7.10 9.01
C PRO A 37 -5.65 6.99 8.04
N SER A 38 -6.37 5.87 8.11
CA SER A 38 -7.60 5.65 7.38
C SER A 38 -8.78 5.41 8.32
N ARG A 39 -9.90 6.12 8.06
CA ARG A 39 -11.15 5.92 8.81
C ARG A 39 -11.70 4.50 8.69
N HIS A 40 -11.39 3.83 7.60
CA HIS A 40 -11.78 2.44 7.38
C HIS A 40 -11.20 1.52 8.45
N TYR A 41 -9.96 1.80 8.90
CA TYR A 41 -9.28 1.07 9.98
C TYR A 41 -9.44 1.73 11.36
N GLY A 42 -10.39 2.67 11.50
CA GLY A 42 -10.72 3.31 12.79
C GLY A 42 -9.80 4.45 13.21
N GLU A 43 -8.89 4.91 12.33
CA GLU A 43 -7.95 5.97 12.64
C GLU A 43 -8.23 7.27 11.89
N THR A 44 -7.84 8.37 12.51
CA THR A 44 -7.82 9.73 11.95
C THR A 44 -6.54 10.43 12.39
N ALA A 45 -6.17 11.54 11.74
CA ALA A 45 -5.04 12.35 12.21
C ALA A 45 -5.16 12.76 13.68
N ASP A 46 -6.38 13.05 14.16
CA ASP A 46 -6.64 13.41 15.55
C ASP A 46 -6.42 12.24 16.51
N THR A 47 -6.86 11.02 16.15
CA THR A 47 -6.62 9.82 16.98
C THR A 47 -5.13 9.46 16.98
N VAL A 48 -4.44 9.56 15.84
CA VAL A 48 -2.99 9.40 15.76
C VAL A 48 -2.29 10.39 16.70
N ALA A 49 -2.60 11.68 16.59
CA ALA A 49 -2.02 12.71 17.46
C ALA A 49 -2.28 12.46 18.95
N ALA A 50 -3.44 11.90 19.29
CA ALA A 50 -3.81 11.60 20.68
C ALA A 50 -2.99 10.45 21.29
N VAL A 51 -2.61 9.42 20.51
CA VAL A 51 -1.85 8.25 21.02
C VAL A 51 -0.33 8.41 20.86
N LEU A 52 0.13 9.34 20.02
CA LEU A 52 1.57 9.56 19.77
C LEU A 52 2.39 9.83 21.04
N PRO A 53 1.94 10.63 22.02
CA PRO A 53 2.74 10.86 23.25
C PRO A 53 3.10 9.56 23.97
N ASP A 54 2.17 8.61 24.07
CA ASP A 54 2.40 7.33 24.75
C ASP A 54 3.34 6.43 23.92
N LEU A 55 3.18 6.41 22.57
CA LEU A 55 4.06 5.68 21.66
C LEU A 55 5.49 6.23 21.70
N LEU A 56 5.67 7.55 21.69
CA LEU A 56 6.97 8.21 21.79
C LEU A 56 7.63 7.94 23.14
N ALA A 57 6.87 7.98 24.23
CA ALA A 57 7.38 7.66 25.57
C ALA A 57 7.89 6.22 25.65
N ALA A 58 7.25 5.28 24.98
CA ALA A 58 7.65 3.87 24.99
C ALA A 58 9.02 3.62 24.31
N VAL A 59 9.43 4.49 23.39
CA VAL A 59 10.68 4.34 22.61
C VAL A 59 11.79 5.32 22.99
N THR A 60 11.51 6.31 23.84
CA THR A 60 12.44 7.41 24.17
C THR A 60 13.80 6.93 24.72
N ASP A 61 13.81 5.87 25.54
CA ASP A 61 15.03 5.32 26.14
C ASP A 61 15.51 4.05 25.44
N ARG A 62 14.98 3.75 24.26
CA ARG A 62 15.38 2.56 23.48
C ARG A 62 16.60 2.84 22.63
N ASP A 63 17.42 1.81 22.50
CA ASP A 63 18.46 1.80 21.48
C ASP A 63 17.76 1.80 20.08
N PRO A 64 17.95 2.83 19.25
CA PRO A 64 17.34 2.89 17.93
C PRO A 64 17.76 1.74 17.01
N LEU A 65 18.92 1.09 17.26
CA LEU A 65 19.37 -0.08 16.50
C LEU A 65 18.57 -1.35 16.84
N ALA A 66 17.83 -1.36 17.95
CA ALA A 66 17.04 -2.50 18.39
C ALA A 66 15.60 -2.45 17.81
N LEU A 67 15.46 -2.34 16.48
CA LEU A 67 14.17 -2.13 15.78
C LEU A 67 13.08 -3.13 16.20
N ARG A 68 13.42 -4.40 16.42
CA ARG A 68 12.43 -5.38 16.89
C ARG A 68 11.93 -5.12 18.30
N ALA A 69 12.78 -4.58 19.19
CA ALA A 69 12.35 -4.19 20.53
C ALA A 69 11.47 -2.94 20.46
N VAL A 70 11.83 -1.96 19.63
CA VAL A 70 11.01 -0.79 19.34
C VAL A 70 9.61 -1.21 18.86
N GLU A 71 9.52 -2.10 17.87
CA GLU A 71 8.25 -2.60 17.35
C GLU A 71 7.42 -3.31 18.42
N SER A 72 8.05 -4.15 19.25
CA SER A 72 7.39 -4.86 20.35
C SER A 72 6.81 -3.89 21.40
N ASP A 73 7.56 -2.85 21.74
CA ASP A 73 7.10 -1.84 22.70
C ASP A 73 5.93 -1.04 22.12
N LEU A 74 6.02 -0.59 20.86
CA LEU A 74 4.93 0.11 20.19
C LEU A 74 3.65 -0.73 20.14
N ALA A 75 3.76 -2.02 19.84
CA ALA A 75 2.62 -2.94 19.83
C ALA A 75 1.99 -3.15 21.21
N GLY A 76 2.77 -2.96 22.28
CA GLY A 76 2.32 -3.07 23.66
C GLY A 76 1.58 -1.84 24.21
N VAL A 77 1.73 -0.66 23.58
CA VAL A 77 1.17 0.61 24.09
C VAL A 77 -0.34 0.68 23.88
N VAL A 78 -0.77 0.47 22.64
CA VAL A 78 -2.16 0.63 22.26
C VAL A 78 -2.55 -0.39 21.22
N ARG A 79 -3.75 -0.95 21.37
CA ARG A 79 -4.34 -1.84 20.35
C ARG A 79 -4.96 -0.99 19.24
N ASP A 80 -5.01 -1.54 18.03
CA ASP A 80 -5.78 -1.00 16.89
C ASP A 80 -5.40 0.44 16.49
N ASN A 81 -4.15 0.81 16.47
CA ASN A 81 -3.66 2.09 15.95
C ASN A 81 -2.42 1.85 15.05
N PRO A 82 -2.58 1.10 13.95
CA PRO A 82 -1.44 0.70 13.13
C PRO A 82 -0.76 1.87 12.42
N ALA A 83 -1.49 2.89 11.95
CA ALA A 83 -0.88 4.03 11.28
C ALA A 83 -0.07 4.89 12.26
N ALA A 84 -0.56 5.09 13.49
CA ALA A 84 0.20 5.79 14.53
C ALA A 84 1.52 5.06 14.85
N ARG A 85 1.47 3.72 15.01
CA ARG A 85 2.67 2.89 15.20
C ARG A 85 3.60 2.95 14.01
N ALA A 86 3.05 2.88 12.78
CA ALA A 86 3.83 2.95 11.55
C ALA A 86 4.66 4.24 11.47
N GLY A 87 4.07 5.39 11.80
CA GLY A 87 4.80 6.66 11.82
C GLY A 87 6.03 6.63 12.74
N VAL A 88 5.90 6.08 13.95
CA VAL A 88 7.02 5.96 14.90
C VAL A 88 8.02 4.88 14.45
N SER A 89 7.54 3.73 13.99
CA SER A 89 8.38 2.62 13.50
C SER A 89 9.21 3.03 12.28
N ILE A 90 8.63 3.76 11.32
CA ILE A 90 9.33 4.31 10.16
C ILE A 90 10.41 5.31 10.61
N ALA A 91 10.08 6.25 11.51
CA ALA A 91 11.05 7.20 12.03
C ALA A 91 12.23 6.52 12.75
N ALA A 92 11.96 5.45 13.52
CA ALA A 92 13.02 4.67 14.17
C ALA A 92 13.90 3.92 13.17
N ALA A 93 13.31 3.36 12.11
CA ALA A 93 14.05 2.67 11.06
C ALA A 93 14.92 3.66 10.24
N ASP A 94 14.40 4.83 9.88
CA ASP A 94 15.13 5.89 9.20
C ASP A 94 16.30 6.41 10.07
N LEU A 95 16.05 6.68 11.35
CA LEU A 95 17.08 7.07 12.30
C LEU A 95 18.21 6.02 12.40
N THR A 96 17.82 4.74 12.44
CA THR A 96 18.78 3.63 12.48
C THR A 96 19.63 3.58 11.21
N ALA A 97 19.01 3.71 10.05
CA ALA A 97 19.69 3.71 8.75
C ALA A 97 20.72 4.85 8.65
N ARG A 98 20.35 6.05 9.09
CA ARG A 98 21.23 7.23 9.13
C ARG A 98 22.41 7.04 10.06
N ARG A 99 22.17 6.56 11.27
CA ARG A 99 23.25 6.30 12.26
C ARG A 99 24.24 5.24 11.79
N LEU A 100 23.80 4.30 10.96
CA LEU A 100 24.66 3.26 10.36
C LEU A 100 25.24 3.66 9.01
N ASP A 101 24.81 4.80 8.45
CA ASP A 101 25.17 5.26 7.10
C ASP A 101 24.88 4.19 6.03
N VAL A 102 23.68 3.60 6.09
CA VAL A 102 23.23 2.60 5.12
C VAL A 102 21.78 2.89 4.68
N PRO A 103 21.39 2.54 3.44
CA PRO A 103 20.00 2.64 3.02
C PRO A 103 19.14 1.59 3.74
N LEU A 104 17.85 1.93 3.97
CA LEU A 104 16.89 1.09 4.70
C LEU A 104 16.78 -0.34 4.16
N TYR A 105 16.83 -0.55 2.85
CA TYR A 105 16.73 -1.92 2.30
C TYR A 105 17.81 -2.87 2.84
N ARG A 106 19.01 -2.35 3.21
CA ARG A 106 20.06 -3.17 3.82
C ARG A 106 19.70 -3.61 5.23
N LEU A 107 19.02 -2.77 6.00
CA LEU A 107 18.50 -3.15 7.33
C LEU A 107 17.45 -4.26 7.22
N PHE A 108 16.71 -4.27 6.12
CA PHE A 108 15.67 -5.25 5.84
C PHE A 108 16.20 -6.54 5.19
N GLY A 109 17.54 -6.59 4.92
CA GLY A 109 18.17 -7.75 4.31
C GLY A 109 17.90 -7.86 2.80
N ALA A 110 17.43 -6.79 2.16
CA ALA A 110 17.23 -6.74 0.72
C ALA A 110 18.50 -6.29 -0.03
N ASP A 111 18.63 -6.72 -1.27
CA ASP A 111 19.68 -6.27 -2.18
C ASP A 111 19.07 -6.02 -3.58
N PRO A 112 18.81 -4.76 -3.94
CA PRO A 112 18.24 -4.43 -5.24
C PRO A 112 19.17 -4.74 -6.42
N ALA A 113 20.44 -5.03 -6.19
CA ALA A 113 21.35 -5.47 -7.24
C ALA A 113 21.14 -6.94 -7.64
N THR A 114 20.53 -7.74 -6.76
CA THR A 114 20.30 -9.17 -6.96
C THR A 114 18.82 -9.56 -7.04
N ALA A 115 17.92 -8.65 -6.70
CA ALA A 115 16.46 -8.84 -6.75
C ALA A 115 15.84 -7.92 -7.81
N GLU A 116 14.83 -8.40 -8.50
CA GLU A 116 14.02 -7.56 -9.36
C GLU A 116 13.16 -6.65 -8.47
N VAL A 117 13.23 -5.34 -8.70
CA VAL A 117 12.37 -4.36 -8.02
C VAL A 117 11.13 -4.16 -8.89
N PRO A 118 9.93 -4.53 -8.40
CA PRO A 118 8.72 -4.37 -9.19
C PRO A 118 8.43 -2.88 -9.43
N ARG A 119 7.90 -2.55 -10.60
CA ARG A 119 7.39 -1.19 -10.86
C ARG A 119 6.09 -0.98 -10.09
N SER A 120 5.90 0.21 -9.54
CA SER A 120 4.63 0.61 -8.95
C SER A 120 3.54 0.69 -10.00
N SER A 121 2.32 0.25 -9.67
CA SER A 121 1.15 0.61 -10.45
C SER A 121 0.80 2.08 -10.27
N PHE A 122 0.11 2.63 -11.27
CA PHE A 122 -0.57 3.92 -11.19
C PHE A 122 -2.07 3.68 -11.04
N THR A 123 -2.68 4.32 -10.05
CA THR A 123 -4.09 4.10 -9.70
C THR A 123 -5.01 5.00 -10.50
N VAL A 124 -5.86 4.37 -11.32
CA VAL A 124 -6.99 5.02 -11.99
C VAL A 124 -8.19 4.98 -11.07
N GLY A 125 -8.43 6.08 -10.35
CA GLY A 125 -9.56 6.23 -9.43
C GLY A 125 -10.92 6.19 -10.14
N VAL A 126 -11.99 5.87 -9.39
CA VAL A 126 -13.36 5.81 -9.90
C VAL A 126 -13.80 7.14 -10.51
N ALA A 127 -14.18 7.09 -11.78
CA ALA A 127 -14.78 8.20 -12.54
C ALA A 127 -15.72 7.62 -13.61
N ASP A 128 -16.13 8.45 -14.58
CA ASP A 128 -16.80 7.93 -15.78
C ASP A 128 -15.79 7.12 -16.64
N PRO A 129 -16.21 6.06 -17.35
CA PRO A 129 -15.33 5.21 -18.11
C PRO A 129 -14.39 5.95 -19.09
N ASP A 130 -14.89 6.97 -19.79
CA ASP A 130 -14.11 7.76 -20.73
C ASP A 130 -13.01 8.58 -20.00
N GLU A 131 -13.30 9.10 -18.81
CA GLU A 131 -12.33 9.81 -17.98
C GLU A 131 -11.28 8.85 -17.41
N MET A 132 -11.68 7.64 -17.01
CA MET A 132 -10.76 6.60 -16.55
C MET A 132 -9.82 6.17 -17.69
N ALA A 133 -10.34 6.00 -18.90
CA ALA A 133 -9.54 5.72 -20.10
C ALA A 133 -8.54 6.84 -20.40
N ARG A 134 -8.97 8.10 -20.32
CA ARG A 134 -8.11 9.28 -20.53
C ARG A 134 -6.97 9.33 -19.51
N ARG A 135 -7.26 9.06 -18.22
CA ARG A 135 -6.23 9.00 -17.15
C ARG A 135 -5.26 7.86 -17.36
N GLY A 136 -5.74 6.68 -17.73
CA GLY A 136 -4.91 5.52 -18.06
C GLY A 136 -3.98 5.80 -19.24
N ALA A 137 -4.49 6.41 -20.32
CA ALA A 137 -3.69 6.81 -21.47
C ALA A 137 -2.60 7.83 -21.09
N ALA A 138 -2.96 8.86 -20.32
CA ALA A 138 -2.00 9.88 -19.88
C ALA A 138 -0.88 9.28 -19.02
N ALA A 139 -1.20 8.31 -18.14
CA ALA A 139 -0.21 7.61 -17.35
C ALA A 139 0.75 6.78 -18.23
N VAL A 140 0.23 6.06 -19.23
CA VAL A 140 1.06 5.30 -20.17
C VAL A 140 1.92 6.23 -21.04
N ASP A 141 1.40 7.36 -21.46
CA ASP A 141 2.19 8.39 -22.19
C ASP A 141 3.34 8.96 -21.32
N ALA A 142 3.17 8.99 -19.98
CA ALA A 142 4.22 9.34 -19.02
C ALA A 142 5.20 8.17 -18.73
N GLY A 143 4.98 6.98 -19.32
CA GLY A 143 5.87 5.83 -19.19
C GLY A 143 5.40 4.74 -18.20
N VAL A 144 4.22 4.89 -17.61
CA VAL A 144 3.64 3.88 -16.71
C VAL A 144 3.35 2.60 -17.51
N THR A 145 3.72 1.47 -16.92
CA THR A 145 3.50 0.14 -17.53
C THR A 145 2.49 -0.73 -16.79
N VAL A 146 2.06 -0.31 -15.60
CA VAL A 146 1.11 -1.04 -14.76
C VAL A 146 0.02 -0.09 -14.28
N LEU A 147 -1.24 -0.40 -14.57
CA LEU A 147 -2.40 0.38 -14.12
C LEU A 147 -3.23 -0.43 -13.11
N LYS A 148 -3.63 0.21 -12.03
CA LYS A 148 -4.61 -0.32 -11.07
C LYS A 148 -5.93 0.43 -11.23
N VAL A 149 -6.98 -0.25 -11.68
CA VAL A 149 -8.29 0.33 -11.96
C VAL A 149 -9.22 0.12 -10.77
N LYS A 150 -9.70 1.19 -10.17
CA LYS A 150 -10.68 1.13 -9.08
C LYS A 150 -12.06 0.84 -9.63
N LEU A 151 -12.74 -0.17 -9.06
CA LEU A 151 -14.12 -0.53 -9.38
C LEU A 151 -15.08 0.21 -8.44
N ARG A 152 -16.28 0.52 -8.92
CA ARG A 152 -17.29 1.22 -8.10
C ARG A 152 -18.33 0.31 -7.47
N GLY A 153 -18.39 -0.97 -7.87
CA GLY A 153 -19.38 -1.93 -7.40
C GLY A 153 -20.64 -1.99 -8.28
N ASP A 154 -20.56 -1.56 -9.54
CA ASP A 154 -21.58 -1.76 -10.55
C ASP A 154 -20.96 -2.53 -11.72
N ARG A 155 -21.26 -3.82 -11.82
CA ARG A 155 -20.66 -4.71 -12.82
C ARG A 155 -20.68 -4.15 -14.24
N ALA A 156 -21.80 -3.57 -14.69
CA ALA A 156 -21.93 -3.09 -16.06
C ALA A 156 -21.13 -1.81 -16.32
N VAL A 157 -20.97 -0.97 -15.31
CA VAL A 157 -20.14 0.23 -15.39
C VAL A 157 -18.66 -0.16 -15.28
N ASP A 158 -18.33 -1.05 -14.38
CA ASP A 158 -16.96 -1.51 -14.11
C ASP A 158 -16.36 -2.26 -15.30
N GLU A 159 -17.16 -3.14 -15.96
CA GLU A 159 -16.77 -3.81 -17.21
C GLU A 159 -16.44 -2.79 -18.31
N ARG A 160 -17.31 -1.78 -18.50
CA ARG A 160 -17.05 -0.71 -19.49
C ARG A 160 -15.81 0.11 -19.15
N ALA A 161 -15.59 0.41 -17.87
CA ALA A 161 -14.42 1.17 -17.41
C ALA A 161 -13.14 0.40 -17.70
N VAL A 162 -13.07 -0.90 -17.34
CA VAL A 162 -11.92 -1.75 -17.61
C VAL A 162 -11.67 -1.91 -19.11
N ALA A 163 -12.73 -2.10 -19.90
CA ALA A 163 -12.65 -2.18 -21.37
C ALA A 163 -12.11 -0.88 -21.98
N ALA A 164 -12.61 0.28 -21.55
CA ALA A 164 -12.16 1.58 -22.04
C ALA A 164 -10.68 1.87 -21.66
N VAL A 165 -10.27 1.53 -20.44
CA VAL A 165 -8.86 1.66 -20.00
C VAL A 165 -7.98 0.70 -20.82
N ARG A 166 -8.40 -0.54 -21.08
CA ARG A 166 -7.65 -1.48 -21.91
C ARG A 166 -7.50 -0.99 -23.35
N GLU A 167 -8.57 -0.43 -23.94
CA GLU A 167 -8.50 0.14 -25.30
C GLU A 167 -7.51 1.32 -25.36
N ALA A 168 -7.54 2.18 -24.35
CA ALA A 168 -6.65 3.36 -24.25
C ALA A 168 -5.20 3.00 -23.88
N ALA A 169 -4.97 1.86 -23.22
CA ALA A 169 -3.66 1.41 -22.74
C ALA A 169 -3.44 -0.08 -23.10
N PRO A 170 -3.31 -0.45 -24.39
CA PRO A 170 -3.34 -1.84 -24.85
C PRO A 170 -2.20 -2.71 -24.32
N GLU A 171 -1.03 -2.12 -24.06
CA GLU A 171 0.17 -2.83 -23.60
C GLU A 171 0.36 -2.78 -22.07
N ALA A 172 -0.42 -1.99 -21.35
CA ALA A 172 -0.28 -1.88 -19.90
C ALA A 172 -0.74 -3.17 -19.20
N ARG A 173 -0.04 -3.57 -18.16
CA ARG A 173 -0.54 -4.58 -17.21
C ARG A 173 -1.69 -3.98 -16.43
N LEU A 174 -2.81 -4.68 -16.33
CA LEU A 174 -4.00 -4.19 -15.62
C LEU A 174 -4.25 -5.01 -14.36
N ARG A 175 -4.48 -4.32 -13.25
CA ARG A 175 -5.01 -4.85 -11.99
C ARG A 175 -6.30 -4.12 -11.69
N VAL A 176 -7.20 -4.75 -10.96
CA VAL A 176 -8.43 -4.10 -10.51
C VAL A 176 -8.57 -4.21 -9.00
N ASP A 177 -9.17 -3.19 -8.40
CA ASP A 177 -9.44 -3.16 -6.96
C ASP A 177 -10.90 -2.80 -6.73
N ALA A 178 -11.62 -3.73 -6.12
CA ALA A 178 -13.04 -3.59 -5.84
C ALA A 178 -13.32 -2.93 -4.48
N ASN A 179 -12.32 -2.82 -3.60
CA ASN A 179 -12.48 -2.25 -2.26
C ASN A 179 -13.77 -2.73 -1.55
N GLU A 180 -13.98 -4.05 -1.53
CA GLU A 180 -15.10 -4.72 -0.84
C GLU A 180 -16.50 -4.50 -1.47
N ALA A 181 -16.58 -4.03 -2.72
CA ALA A 181 -17.83 -3.52 -3.30
C ALA A 181 -18.88 -4.59 -3.64
N PHE A 182 -18.50 -5.87 -3.76
CA PHE A 182 -19.39 -6.89 -4.31
C PHE A 182 -19.86 -7.93 -3.29
N GLY A 183 -21.03 -8.50 -3.56
CA GLY A 183 -21.39 -9.82 -3.02
C GLY A 183 -20.62 -10.94 -3.74
N PRO A 184 -20.48 -12.15 -3.14
CA PRO A 184 -19.61 -13.19 -3.70
C PRO A 184 -19.96 -13.63 -5.13
N ARG A 185 -21.24 -13.76 -5.45
CA ARG A 185 -21.69 -14.14 -6.81
C ARG A 185 -21.46 -13.02 -7.82
N GLU A 186 -21.66 -11.78 -7.40
CA GLU A 186 -21.45 -10.62 -8.23
C GLU A 186 -19.94 -10.43 -8.52
N ALA A 187 -19.10 -10.64 -7.51
CA ALA A 187 -17.64 -10.64 -7.68
C ALA A 187 -17.19 -11.65 -8.74
N VAL A 188 -17.71 -12.89 -8.71
CA VAL A 188 -17.38 -13.91 -9.73
C VAL A 188 -17.84 -13.45 -11.12
N THR A 189 -19.09 -13.00 -11.26
CA THR A 189 -19.60 -12.57 -12.59
C THR A 189 -18.91 -11.30 -13.11
N THR A 190 -18.45 -10.42 -12.22
CA THR A 190 -17.61 -9.26 -12.59
C THR A 190 -16.24 -9.71 -13.04
N ALA A 191 -15.59 -10.62 -12.29
CA ALA A 191 -14.30 -11.19 -12.67
C ALA A 191 -14.36 -11.92 -14.02
N GLU A 192 -15.45 -12.67 -14.30
CA GLU A 192 -15.68 -13.30 -15.62
C GLU A 192 -15.76 -12.25 -16.75
N ALA A 193 -16.48 -11.15 -16.53
CA ALA A 193 -16.66 -10.11 -17.53
C ALA A 193 -15.34 -9.38 -17.85
N ILE A 194 -14.53 -9.06 -16.83
CA ILE A 194 -13.27 -8.30 -17.01
C ILE A 194 -12.07 -9.17 -17.39
N ALA A 195 -12.12 -10.49 -17.21
CA ALA A 195 -11.01 -11.39 -17.52
C ALA A 195 -10.60 -11.31 -19.00
N ALA A 196 -11.55 -11.09 -19.92
CA ALA A 196 -11.29 -10.94 -21.35
C ALA A 196 -10.39 -9.73 -21.68
N HIS A 197 -10.25 -8.77 -20.76
CA HIS A 197 -9.41 -7.57 -20.90
C HIS A 197 -7.98 -7.76 -20.36
N GLY A 198 -7.57 -9.00 -20.03
CA GLY A 198 -6.21 -9.31 -19.59
C GLY A 198 -5.86 -8.69 -18.24
N VAL A 199 -6.80 -8.69 -17.30
CA VAL A 199 -6.60 -8.30 -15.90
C VAL A 199 -5.75 -9.36 -15.18
N GLU A 200 -4.73 -8.95 -14.42
CA GLU A 200 -3.83 -9.88 -13.71
C GLU A 200 -4.51 -10.54 -12.50
N PHE A 201 -5.21 -9.76 -11.69
CA PHE A 201 -5.95 -10.21 -10.51
C PHE A 201 -7.00 -9.20 -10.07
N VAL A 202 -7.94 -9.64 -9.24
CA VAL A 202 -8.92 -8.79 -8.56
C VAL A 202 -8.56 -8.63 -7.09
N GLU A 203 -8.40 -7.38 -6.63
CA GLU A 203 -8.12 -7.05 -5.24
C GLU A 203 -9.41 -6.83 -4.48
N GLN A 204 -9.49 -7.43 -3.28
CA GLN A 204 -10.54 -7.36 -2.27
C GLN A 204 -11.96 -7.27 -2.86
N PRO A 205 -12.42 -8.33 -3.54
CA PRO A 205 -13.72 -8.31 -4.23
C PRO A 205 -14.93 -8.26 -3.29
N VAL A 206 -14.81 -8.82 -2.09
CA VAL A 206 -15.88 -8.93 -1.09
C VAL A 206 -15.44 -8.36 0.25
N PRO A 207 -16.40 -7.97 1.15
CA PRO A 207 -16.09 -7.48 2.50
C PRO A 207 -15.20 -8.44 3.29
N ALA A 208 -14.25 -7.88 4.06
CA ALA A 208 -13.30 -8.63 4.88
C ALA A 208 -14.02 -9.53 5.91
N GLU A 209 -15.18 -9.10 6.39
CA GLU A 209 -16.04 -9.86 7.34
C GLU A 209 -16.72 -11.08 6.68
N ASN A 210 -16.53 -11.28 5.37
CA ASN A 210 -17.11 -12.41 4.64
C ASN A 210 -16.04 -13.41 4.14
N PRO A 211 -15.30 -14.11 5.02
CA PRO A 211 -14.25 -15.02 4.60
C PRO A 211 -14.76 -16.22 3.78
N ALA A 212 -16.00 -16.65 4.00
CA ALA A 212 -16.63 -17.70 3.19
C ALA A 212 -16.94 -17.22 1.77
N GLY A 213 -17.35 -15.95 1.63
CA GLY A 213 -17.54 -15.31 0.34
C GLY A 213 -16.23 -15.14 -0.42
N LEU A 214 -15.15 -14.81 0.27
CA LEU A 214 -13.81 -14.70 -0.32
C LEU A 214 -13.34 -16.06 -0.85
N ALA A 215 -13.48 -17.14 -0.06
CA ALA A 215 -13.16 -18.49 -0.51
C ALA A 215 -13.99 -18.91 -1.73
N PHE A 216 -15.29 -18.56 -1.75
CA PHE A 216 -16.16 -18.82 -2.90
C PHE A 216 -15.66 -18.09 -4.16
N VAL A 217 -15.26 -16.81 -4.04
CA VAL A 217 -14.74 -16.05 -5.19
C VAL A 217 -13.46 -16.69 -5.71
N ARG A 218 -12.51 -17.02 -4.82
CA ARG A 218 -11.26 -17.65 -5.23
C ARG A 218 -11.46 -18.98 -5.96
N GLU A 219 -12.44 -19.78 -5.52
CA GLU A 219 -12.73 -21.09 -6.14
C GLU A 219 -13.39 -20.98 -7.52
N HIS A 220 -14.18 -19.90 -7.75
CA HIS A 220 -15.06 -19.83 -8.93
C HIS A 220 -14.67 -18.74 -9.93
N ALA A 221 -13.92 -17.70 -9.52
CA ALA A 221 -13.50 -16.64 -10.43
C ALA A 221 -12.36 -17.11 -11.35
N PRO A 222 -12.32 -16.66 -12.61
CA PRO A 222 -11.25 -16.99 -13.55
C PRO A 222 -9.95 -16.21 -13.30
N LEU A 223 -9.98 -15.21 -12.39
CA LEU A 223 -8.86 -14.35 -12.05
C LEU A 223 -8.32 -14.70 -10.66
N PRO A 224 -7.01 -14.62 -10.42
CA PRO A 224 -6.43 -14.68 -9.08
C PRO A 224 -7.05 -13.61 -8.18
N VAL A 225 -7.08 -13.89 -6.87
CA VAL A 225 -7.63 -13.00 -5.85
C VAL A 225 -6.52 -12.44 -4.98
N ALA A 226 -6.44 -11.11 -4.90
CA ALA A 226 -5.61 -10.40 -3.96
C ALA A 226 -6.45 -9.91 -2.76
N VAL A 227 -5.88 -9.92 -1.56
CA VAL A 227 -6.56 -9.45 -0.34
C VAL A 227 -5.83 -8.28 0.30
N ASP A 228 -6.55 -7.20 0.54
CA ASP A 228 -6.10 -5.99 1.23
C ASP A 228 -6.72 -5.90 2.63
N GLU A 229 -8.02 -5.64 2.71
CA GLU A 229 -8.75 -5.46 3.97
C GLU A 229 -8.85 -6.77 4.78
N SER A 230 -8.77 -7.91 4.13
CA SER A 230 -8.82 -9.23 4.80
C SER A 230 -7.48 -9.67 5.43
N CYS A 231 -6.37 -8.94 5.20
CA CYS A 231 -5.05 -9.25 5.75
C CYS A 231 -4.36 -7.96 6.20
N LEU A 232 -4.35 -7.70 7.49
CA LEU A 232 -3.78 -6.48 8.06
C LEU A 232 -2.37 -6.71 8.61
N VAL A 233 -2.15 -7.84 9.28
CA VAL A 233 -0.91 -8.18 9.99
C VAL A 233 -0.48 -9.62 9.71
N ALA A 234 0.73 -9.99 10.11
CA ALA A 234 1.29 -11.34 9.89
C ALA A 234 0.42 -12.48 10.43
N SER A 235 -0.30 -12.27 11.54
CA SER A 235 -1.20 -13.29 12.13
C SER A 235 -2.47 -13.56 11.32
N ASP A 236 -2.82 -12.69 10.36
CA ASP A 236 -3.98 -12.88 9.49
C ASP A 236 -3.65 -13.77 8.28
N VAL A 237 -2.36 -13.84 7.90
CA VAL A 237 -1.91 -14.60 6.73
C VAL A 237 -2.39 -16.07 6.74
N PRO A 238 -2.27 -16.85 7.84
CA PRO A 238 -2.79 -18.21 7.87
C PRO A 238 -4.30 -18.31 7.62
N GLN A 239 -5.04 -17.24 7.92
CA GLN A 239 -6.51 -17.22 7.79
C GLN A 239 -6.95 -16.97 6.34
N VAL A 240 -6.09 -16.37 5.52
CA VAL A 240 -6.39 -16.06 4.11
C VAL A 240 -5.65 -16.96 3.11
N ALA A 241 -4.72 -17.79 3.58
CA ALA A 241 -3.84 -18.59 2.74
C ALA A 241 -4.58 -19.58 1.81
N ASP A 242 -5.76 -20.04 2.19
CA ASP A 242 -6.64 -20.89 1.38
C ASP A 242 -7.71 -20.09 0.59
N ARG A 243 -7.70 -18.75 0.67
CA ARG A 243 -8.74 -17.85 0.14
C ARG A 243 -8.21 -16.74 -0.75
N ALA A 244 -6.90 -16.66 -0.90
CA ALA A 244 -6.21 -15.67 -1.72
C ALA A 244 -5.03 -16.29 -2.47
N ASP A 245 -4.54 -15.57 -3.45
CA ASP A 245 -3.33 -15.87 -4.21
C ASP A 245 -2.25 -14.82 -3.91
N VAL A 246 -2.67 -13.58 -3.62
CA VAL A 246 -1.80 -12.44 -3.31
C VAL A 246 -2.27 -11.78 -2.01
N VAL A 247 -1.34 -11.39 -1.14
CA VAL A 247 -1.61 -10.51 0.00
C VAL A 247 -1.09 -9.11 -0.27
N VAL A 248 -1.91 -8.10 0.01
CA VAL A 248 -1.54 -6.69 -0.09
C VAL A 248 -1.16 -6.19 1.30
N LEU A 249 0.09 -5.80 1.47
CA LEU A 249 0.63 -5.27 2.72
C LEU A 249 0.83 -3.76 2.60
N LYS A 250 0.41 -3.02 3.63
CA LYS A 250 0.61 -1.57 3.73
C LYS A 250 1.23 -1.28 5.09
N LEU A 251 2.24 -0.41 5.15
CA LEU A 251 2.88 -0.05 6.42
C LEU A 251 1.86 0.50 7.41
N MET A 252 0.86 1.25 6.90
CA MET A 252 -0.23 1.83 7.69
C MET A 252 -1.21 0.80 8.25
N LYS A 253 -1.19 -0.45 7.77
CA LYS A 253 -1.97 -1.58 8.31
C LYS A 253 -1.13 -2.45 9.22
N THR A 254 0.10 -2.75 8.83
CA THR A 254 0.98 -3.64 9.59
C THR A 254 1.50 -3.00 10.88
N GLY A 255 1.61 -1.68 10.90
CA GLY A 255 2.17 -0.92 12.03
C GLY A 255 3.63 -0.51 11.81
N GLY A 256 4.20 -0.72 10.61
CA GLY A 256 5.52 -0.28 10.25
C GLY A 256 6.33 -1.32 9.45
N PRO A 257 7.58 -0.97 9.05
CA PRO A 257 8.38 -1.80 8.16
C PRO A 257 8.81 -3.13 8.79
N VAL A 258 9.10 -3.18 10.08
CA VAL A 258 9.51 -4.42 10.78
C VAL A 258 8.34 -5.40 10.86
N ALA A 259 7.14 -4.93 11.16
CA ALA A 259 5.93 -5.75 11.15
C ALA A 259 5.57 -6.21 9.72
N ALA A 260 5.83 -5.38 8.70
CA ALA A 260 5.66 -5.76 7.31
C ALA A 260 6.61 -6.88 6.89
N LEU A 261 7.88 -6.89 7.35
CA LEU A 261 8.81 -8.00 7.12
C LEU A 261 8.28 -9.33 7.68
N ASP A 262 7.68 -9.31 8.86
CA ASP A 262 7.09 -10.50 9.45
C ASP A 262 5.87 -11.00 8.62
N ALA A 263 5.07 -10.07 8.09
CA ALA A 263 3.94 -10.42 7.22
C ALA A 263 4.42 -10.96 5.85
N ILE A 264 5.47 -10.39 5.25
CA ILE A 264 6.11 -10.92 4.03
C ILE A 264 6.60 -12.35 4.27
N ALA A 265 7.33 -12.59 5.37
CA ALA A 265 7.84 -13.92 5.70
C ALA A 265 6.71 -14.94 5.92
N ALA A 266 5.63 -14.54 6.59
CA ALA A 266 4.45 -15.38 6.78
C ALA A 266 3.77 -15.70 5.44
N ALA A 267 3.56 -14.71 4.55
CA ALA A 267 2.97 -14.91 3.24
C ALA A 267 3.79 -15.90 2.39
N ARG A 268 5.11 -15.73 2.33
CA ARG A 268 6.01 -16.64 1.63
C ARG A 268 5.96 -18.06 2.17
N ALA A 269 5.91 -18.23 3.50
CA ALA A 269 5.80 -19.53 4.13
C ALA A 269 4.49 -20.26 3.79
N HIS A 270 3.44 -19.51 3.45
CA HIS A 270 2.14 -20.03 3.01
C HIS A 270 1.99 -20.12 1.48
N GLY A 271 3.04 -19.78 0.71
CA GLY A 271 3.04 -19.85 -0.76
C GLY A 271 2.22 -18.74 -1.44
N LEU A 272 1.96 -17.64 -0.74
CA LEU A 272 1.26 -16.48 -1.29
C LEU A 272 2.26 -15.52 -1.95
N GLU A 273 1.84 -14.89 -3.04
CA GLU A 273 2.50 -13.71 -3.58
C GLU A 273 2.20 -12.48 -2.71
N VAL A 274 3.08 -11.49 -2.78
CA VAL A 274 3.00 -10.29 -1.95
C VAL A 274 3.00 -9.04 -2.81
N MET A 275 2.06 -8.14 -2.57
CA MET A 275 2.05 -6.78 -3.08
C MET A 275 2.26 -5.80 -1.93
N LEU A 276 3.16 -4.84 -2.11
CA LEU A 276 3.21 -3.65 -1.27
C LEU A 276 2.23 -2.61 -1.81
N GLY A 277 1.34 -2.16 -0.95
CA GLY A 277 0.42 -1.07 -1.22
C GLY A 277 0.66 0.13 -0.29
N CYS A 278 -0.11 1.19 -0.52
CA CYS A 278 -0.06 2.41 0.28
C CYS A 278 -1.46 3.00 0.50
N MET A 279 -1.51 4.07 1.27
CA MET A 279 -2.62 5.04 1.32
C MET A 279 -2.28 6.25 0.44
N VAL A 280 -3.11 7.29 0.46
CA VAL A 280 -2.66 8.62 -0.01
C VAL A 280 -1.79 9.20 1.09
N GLU A 281 -0.49 9.11 0.92
CA GLU A 281 0.49 9.38 1.96
C GLU A 281 1.74 10.08 1.41
N SER A 282 2.49 10.73 2.32
CA SER A 282 3.71 11.44 2.00
C SER A 282 4.79 10.53 1.40
N ALA A 283 5.62 11.09 0.55
CA ALA A 283 6.78 10.43 -0.05
C ALA A 283 7.74 9.85 1.01
N ALA A 284 7.80 10.43 2.21
CA ALA A 284 8.65 9.90 3.29
C ALA A 284 8.20 8.50 3.74
N SER A 285 6.90 8.24 3.88
CA SER A 285 6.40 6.89 4.23
C SER A 285 6.40 5.95 3.02
N ILE A 286 6.12 6.46 1.83
CA ILE A 286 6.27 5.70 0.58
C ILE A 286 7.72 5.23 0.40
N ALA A 287 8.73 6.08 0.70
CA ALA A 287 10.12 5.69 0.64
C ALA A 287 10.44 4.49 1.54
N ALA A 288 9.93 4.49 2.79
CA ALA A 288 10.12 3.38 3.70
C ALA A 288 9.51 2.06 3.17
N ALA A 289 8.31 2.14 2.56
CA ALA A 289 7.68 0.99 1.90
C ALA A 289 8.49 0.54 0.66
N ALA A 290 8.95 1.48 -0.16
CA ALA A 290 9.72 1.21 -1.37
C ALA A 290 11.01 0.43 -1.07
N HIS A 291 11.66 0.65 0.08
CA HIS A 291 12.82 -0.12 0.50
C HIS A 291 12.54 -1.61 0.79
N LEU A 292 11.26 -2.01 0.92
CA LEU A 292 10.84 -3.41 0.98
C LEU A 292 10.54 -4.00 -0.41
N ALA A 293 10.45 -3.18 -1.47
CA ALA A 293 10.06 -3.62 -2.81
C ALA A 293 10.91 -4.79 -3.36
N PRO A 294 12.25 -4.88 -3.10
CA PRO A 294 13.03 -6.03 -3.54
C PRO A 294 12.64 -7.38 -2.90
N LEU A 295 11.76 -7.40 -1.90
CA LEU A 295 11.32 -8.60 -1.18
C LEU A 295 9.94 -9.10 -1.63
N VAL A 296 9.28 -8.39 -2.56
CA VAL A 296 7.88 -8.66 -2.95
C VAL A 296 7.73 -8.83 -4.47
N ASP A 297 6.56 -9.27 -4.92
CA ASP A 297 6.27 -9.54 -6.33
C ASP A 297 5.65 -8.35 -7.04
N TYR A 298 4.92 -7.52 -6.31
CA TYR A 298 4.16 -6.39 -6.85
C TYR A 298 4.32 -5.15 -5.98
N ALA A 299 4.20 -3.98 -6.60
CA ALA A 299 4.15 -2.69 -5.92
C ALA A 299 2.96 -1.85 -6.40
N ASP A 300 2.37 -1.09 -5.48
CA ASP A 300 1.27 -0.14 -5.66
C ASP A 300 1.52 1.03 -4.69
N LEU A 301 2.56 1.83 -5.00
CA LEU A 301 3.16 2.83 -4.12
C LEU A 301 3.06 4.24 -4.70
N ASP A 302 1.99 4.52 -5.41
CA ASP A 302 1.74 5.80 -6.09
C ASP A 302 1.05 6.86 -5.22
N GLY A 303 0.83 6.58 -3.93
CA GLY A 303 0.06 7.45 -3.03
C GLY A 303 0.58 8.88 -2.91
N SER A 304 1.89 9.10 -3.00
CA SER A 304 2.48 10.44 -3.01
C SER A 304 2.35 11.16 -4.35
N LEU A 305 2.23 10.42 -5.46
CA LEU A 305 2.02 10.99 -6.80
C LEU A 305 0.59 11.52 -7.01
N LEU A 306 -0.33 11.24 -6.09
CA LEU A 306 -1.69 11.77 -6.10
C LEU A 306 -1.81 13.13 -5.40
N LEU A 307 -0.76 13.58 -4.73
CA LEU A 307 -0.72 14.87 -4.03
C LEU A 307 -0.46 16.01 -5.03
N ALA A 308 -1.04 17.17 -4.76
CA ALA A 308 -0.79 18.35 -5.57
C ALA A 308 0.66 18.85 -5.41
N ASP A 309 1.18 19.50 -6.46
CA ASP A 309 2.53 20.01 -6.47
C ASP A 309 2.84 20.90 -5.25
N GLY A 310 3.93 20.61 -4.55
CA GLY A 310 4.40 21.37 -3.41
C GLY A 310 3.66 21.10 -2.08
N GLU A 311 2.68 20.21 -2.06
CA GLU A 311 1.98 19.80 -0.84
C GLU A 311 2.82 18.87 0.06
N ASP A 312 3.66 18.03 -0.55
CA ASP A 312 4.57 17.14 0.18
C ASP A 312 5.97 17.79 0.31
N PRO A 313 6.50 17.94 1.52
CA PRO A 313 7.84 18.52 1.72
C PRO A 313 8.99 17.55 1.41
N PHE A 314 8.70 16.30 1.07
CA PHE A 314 9.70 15.24 0.82
C PHE A 314 9.75 14.84 -0.65
N ASP A 315 10.96 14.53 -1.11
CA ASP A 315 11.18 14.01 -2.46
C ASP A 315 10.77 12.52 -2.53
N GLY A 316 10.11 12.15 -3.62
CA GLY A 316 9.64 10.78 -3.85
C GLY A 316 10.70 9.87 -4.45
N VAL A 317 10.67 8.59 -4.05
CA VAL A 317 11.48 7.50 -4.63
C VAL A 317 10.74 6.75 -5.74
N VAL A 318 9.42 6.94 -5.83
CA VAL A 318 8.58 6.43 -6.91
C VAL A 318 8.44 7.51 -7.95
N ARG A 319 8.87 7.21 -9.17
CA ARG A 319 8.84 8.12 -10.30
C ARG A 319 7.45 8.11 -10.95
N GLU A 320 7.15 9.15 -11.72
CA GLU A 320 5.88 9.27 -12.46
C GLU A 320 5.62 8.08 -13.39
N ASP A 321 6.67 7.47 -13.95
CA ASP A 321 6.60 6.27 -14.78
C ASP A 321 6.46 4.95 -13.98
N GLY A 322 6.35 5.01 -12.65
CA GLY A 322 6.24 3.88 -11.74
C GLY A 322 7.57 3.21 -11.39
N ALA A 323 8.71 3.70 -11.86
CA ALA A 323 10.01 3.18 -11.45
C ALA A 323 10.29 3.50 -9.97
N ILE A 324 10.87 2.55 -9.23
CA ILE A 324 11.28 2.72 -7.84
C ILE A 324 12.80 2.87 -7.81
N GLU A 325 13.27 4.06 -7.45
CA GLU A 325 14.69 4.40 -7.42
C GLU A 325 15.24 4.39 -6.00
N LEU A 326 15.81 3.26 -5.58
CA LEU A 326 16.35 3.08 -4.23
C LEU A 326 17.77 3.63 -4.05
N SER A 327 18.50 3.87 -5.14
CA SER A 327 19.90 4.33 -5.11
C SER A 327 20.06 5.85 -4.95
N SER A 328 18.98 6.62 -5.20
CA SER A 328 18.98 8.08 -5.12
C SER A 328 18.54 8.61 -3.76
N VAL A 329 18.21 7.73 -2.81
CA VAL A 329 17.62 8.11 -1.54
C VAL A 329 18.72 8.35 -0.51
N GLU A 330 19.04 9.61 -0.25
CA GLU A 330 19.83 10.02 0.92
C GLU A 330 19.07 9.75 2.24
N ARG A 331 17.76 9.47 2.14
CA ARG A 331 16.87 9.21 3.27
C ARG A 331 16.10 7.93 3.02
N GLY A 332 16.11 7.06 4.02
CA GLY A 332 15.23 5.90 4.06
C GLY A 332 13.79 6.35 4.23
#